data_fdca1662c74f2c00fc48daed61ccd57b
#
_entry.id   fdca1662c74f2c00fc48daed61ccd57b
#
_cell.length_a   1.000
_cell.length_b   1.000
_cell.length_c   1.000
_cell.angle_alpha   90.00
_cell.angle_beta   90.00
_cell.angle_gamma   90.00
#
_symmetry.space_group_name_H-M   'P 1'
#
loop_
_entity.id
_entity.type
_entity.pdbx_description
1 polymer ?
#
loop_
_entity_poly.entity_id
_entity_poly.type
_entity_poly.pdbx_seq_one_letter_code
_entity_poly.pdbx_strand_id
1 'polypeptide(L)'
;MCIRDSNYTAQKFVRRVMKSNNINVSSNSRPKLVSALQSSIGDDSATNTIWNLLNSEVILLVSANITEEQNVASVPIKQAIAKGAKLIVIDQRETELTRYATKWIRPLVNSESNLIGGMLRSILDQSLEDHDFATEHCEGYDEFRNSLWNFDLVKVSAETGIPQEEIVELAQLFGKSESSSILYGLETVSEEHVDRTVKSLVDLALVTGNIGNKSSGIYPLYGGANQQGSKDMGCVPDFLPGHRPVDAAGLNLDEISNACSSGKVKALHLIGDELFHNNPDREEFLENIKSLELLIVHESFESDITKMADVVLPSAVFAEKKGTYTNMEGRVHRLRAAIGPAGDEDEDWRILSQLAGRLGSNELSYSSSDEILTEITGEVESYKNIRVEKLGTAGQMRKIEPQKDYLLSPLEFTQNEGIEVNEQYPLIFAPGRVLFDADRDAGIVTENDQNSITRTEVIEMNSGDAEQAGISEGDAVKILGENFELIGNAHLNGLHSGMVATTTLFGSLIESLNKSTEPDPMSKIENLRLCKVRVEKV
;
A
#
# COMPACT_ATOMS: atom_id res chain seq x y z
N MET A 1 -4.04 15.59 4.70
CA MET A 1 -3.01 14.68 5.28
C MET A 1 -3.05 14.80 6.79
N CYS A 2 -3.44 13.74 7.48
CA CYS A 2 -3.40 13.71 8.95
C CYS A 2 -1.97 13.47 9.44
N ILE A 3 -1.46 14.33 10.31
CA ILE A 3 -0.24 14.06 11.06
C ILE A 3 -0.55 13.09 12.20
N ARG A 4 0.43 12.32 12.65
CA ARG A 4 0.27 11.31 13.72
C ARG A 4 -0.39 11.86 14.98
N ASP A 5 -0.04 13.08 15.37
CA ASP A 5 -0.61 13.73 16.56
C ASP A 5 -2.12 13.96 16.40
N SER A 6 -2.58 14.36 15.21
CA SER A 6 -4.01 14.45 14.89
C SER A 6 -4.68 13.07 14.87
N ASN A 7 -4.01 12.03 14.36
CA ASN A 7 -4.52 10.65 14.40
C ASN A 7 -4.72 10.17 15.85
N TYR A 8 -3.73 10.41 16.72
CA TYR A 8 -3.84 10.08 18.15
C TYR A 8 -5.02 10.82 18.80
N THR A 9 -5.17 12.11 18.51
CA THR A 9 -6.27 12.91 19.03
C THR A 9 -7.62 12.43 18.49
N ALA A 10 -7.71 12.08 17.21
CA ALA A 10 -8.93 11.58 16.59
C ALA A 10 -9.40 10.26 17.24
N GLN A 11 -8.52 9.27 17.39
CA GLN A 11 -8.90 8.02 18.05
C GLN A 11 -9.30 8.24 19.52
N LYS A 12 -8.59 9.14 20.23
CA LYS A 12 -8.90 9.46 21.62
C LYS A 12 -10.27 10.17 21.72
N PHE A 13 -10.59 11.08 20.78
CA PHE A 13 -11.89 11.71 20.67
C PHE A 13 -12.99 10.68 20.48
N VAL A 14 -12.88 9.81 19.49
CA VAL A 14 -13.89 8.80 19.19
C VAL A 14 -14.07 7.85 20.40
N ARG A 15 -12.98 7.36 20.98
CA ARG A 15 -13.06 6.35 22.04
C ARG A 15 -13.38 6.94 23.41
N ARG A 16 -12.81 8.07 23.78
CA ARG A 16 -12.95 8.64 25.13
C ARG A 16 -14.12 9.60 25.25
N VAL A 17 -14.37 10.40 24.19
CA VAL A 17 -15.47 11.40 24.21
C VAL A 17 -16.75 10.77 23.64
N MET A 18 -16.69 10.19 22.45
CA MET A 18 -17.87 9.61 21.78
C MET A 18 -18.22 8.19 22.23
N LYS A 19 -17.32 7.52 22.97
CA LYS A 19 -17.50 6.14 23.49
C LYS A 19 -17.77 5.10 22.39
N SER A 20 -17.05 5.20 21.26
CA SER A 20 -17.15 4.29 20.12
C SER A 20 -15.79 3.77 19.71
N ASN A 21 -15.73 2.57 19.13
CA ASN A 21 -14.55 2.04 18.45
C ASN A 21 -14.67 2.11 16.91
N ASN A 22 -15.72 2.75 16.39
CA ASN A 22 -15.89 2.94 14.95
C ASN A 22 -14.95 4.05 14.47
N ILE A 23 -13.72 3.67 14.16
CA ILE A 23 -12.69 4.55 13.60
C ILE A 23 -11.89 3.78 12.57
N ASN A 24 -11.63 4.42 11.44
CA ASN A 24 -10.85 3.86 10.36
C ASN A 24 -9.97 4.92 9.69
N VAL A 25 -9.02 4.48 8.90
CA VAL A 25 -8.22 5.33 8.00
C VAL A 25 -8.47 4.92 6.55
N SER A 26 -8.52 5.88 5.65
CA SER A 26 -8.70 5.66 4.22
C SER A 26 -7.61 4.75 3.62
N SER A 27 -6.39 4.87 4.12
CA SER A 27 -5.25 4.08 3.68
C SER A 27 -5.27 2.61 4.11
N ASN A 28 -6.27 2.18 4.90
CA ASN A 28 -6.44 0.77 5.28
C ASN A 28 -7.19 -0.05 4.21
N SER A 29 -7.11 0.38 2.95
CA SER A 29 -7.75 -0.31 1.83
C SER A 29 -7.15 -1.69 1.52
N ARG A 30 -5.89 -1.96 1.95
CA ARG A 30 -5.20 -3.25 1.76
C ARG A 30 -4.59 -3.75 3.07
N PRO A 31 -5.40 -4.10 4.08
CA PRO A 31 -4.89 -4.53 5.39
C PRO A 31 -4.06 -5.81 5.31
N LYS A 32 -4.36 -6.69 4.34
CA LYS A 32 -3.64 -7.96 4.13
C LYS A 32 -2.19 -7.77 3.71
N LEU A 33 -1.82 -6.59 3.17
CA LEU A 33 -0.43 -6.32 2.76
C LEU A 33 0.56 -6.38 3.93
N VAL A 34 0.10 -6.15 5.15
CA VAL A 34 0.94 -6.15 6.35
C VAL A 34 0.47 -7.10 7.46
N SER A 35 -0.74 -7.68 7.36
CA SER A 35 -1.28 -8.57 8.38
C SER A 35 -0.43 -9.81 8.61
N ALA A 36 0.06 -10.42 7.53
CA ALA A 36 0.95 -11.58 7.63
C ALA A 36 2.33 -11.18 8.21
N LEU A 37 2.86 -10.01 7.86
CA LEU A 37 4.09 -9.49 8.44
C LEU A 37 3.93 -9.29 9.95
N GLN A 38 2.83 -8.63 10.36
CA GLN A 38 2.49 -8.43 11.78
C GLN A 38 2.39 -9.76 12.54
N SER A 39 1.73 -10.76 11.97
CA SER A 39 1.56 -12.05 12.65
C SER A 39 2.84 -12.87 12.76
N SER A 40 3.72 -12.78 11.76
CA SER A 40 4.96 -13.57 11.72
C SER A 40 6.13 -12.90 12.45
N ILE A 41 6.20 -11.56 12.44
CA ILE A 41 7.34 -10.79 12.95
C ILE A 41 6.98 -9.94 14.17
N GLY A 42 5.66 -9.67 14.37
CA GLY A 42 5.15 -8.86 15.50
C GLY A 42 5.12 -7.36 15.23
N ASP A 43 5.48 -6.93 14.03
CA ASP A 43 5.40 -5.53 13.60
C ASP A 43 4.99 -5.46 12.13
N ASP A 44 4.28 -4.40 11.75
CA ASP A 44 3.77 -4.20 10.39
C ASP A 44 4.55 -3.13 9.59
N SER A 45 5.65 -2.61 10.16
CA SER A 45 6.56 -1.72 9.46
C SER A 45 7.70 -2.48 8.77
N ALA A 46 8.47 -1.79 7.93
CA ALA A 46 9.70 -2.36 7.39
C ALA A 46 10.66 -2.76 8.52
N THR A 47 11.25 -3.94 8.39
CA THR A 47 12.14 -4.49 9.43
C THR A 47 13.51 -3.82 9.48
N ASN A 48 13.80 -2.96 8.50
CA ASN A 48 15.06 -2.22 8.43
C ASN A 48 14.85 -0.86 7.74
N THR A 49 15.87 0.01 7.75
CA THR A 49 15.81 1.29 7.08
C THR A 49 16.06 1.14 5.57
N ILE A 50 15.43 1.98 4.75
CA ILE A 50 15.61 1.94 3.28
C ILE A 50 17.08 2.16 2.88
N TRP A 51 17.85 2.91 3.65
CA TRP A 51 19.27 3.14 3.35
C TRP A 51 20.15 1.92 3.59
N ASN A 52 19.69 0.94 4.36
CA ASN A 52 20.40 -0.32 4.55
C ASN A 52 20.33 -1.25 3.32
N LEU A 53 19.40 -1.00 2.39
CA LEU A 53 19.36 -1.64 1.05
C LEU A 53 20.69 -1.49 0.29
N LEU A 54 21.47 -0.44 0.58
CA LEU A 54 22.83 -0.25 0.03
C LEU A 54 23.80 -1.39 0.34
N ASN A 55 23.52 -2.18 1.35
CA ASN A 55 24.36 -3.27 1.83
C ASN A 55 23.84 -4.65 1.43
N SER A 56 22.69 -4.72 0.77
CA SER A 56 22.11 -6.00 0.30
C SER A 56 22.86 -6.49 -0.94
N GLU A 57 23.20 -7.78 -0.95
CA GLU A 57 23.78 -8.45 -2.11
C GLU A 57 22.71 -8.82 -3.14
N VAL A 58 21.52 -9.18 -2.65
CA VAL A 58 20.35 -9.49 -3.47
C VAL A 58 19.16 -8.67 -2.99
N ILE A 59 18.44 -8.09 -3.94
CA ILE A 59 17.21 -7.37 -3.70
C ILE A 59 16.11 -8.04 -4.54
N LEU A 60 15.06 -8.49 -3.86
CA LEU A 60 13.85 -9.03 -4.48
C LEU A 60 12.76 -7.96 -4.41
N LEU A 61 12.28 -7.51 -5.56
CA LEU A 61 11.17 -6.56 -5.69
C LEU A 61 9.97 -7.29 -6.30
N VAL A 62 8.82 -7.26 -5.62
CA VAL A 62 7.63 -7.99 -6.03
C VAL A 62 6.47 -7.03 -6.27
N SER A 63 6.05 -6.98 -7.53
CA SER A 63 4.83 -6.30 -7.99
C SER A 63 4.70 -4.89 -7.41
N ALA A 64 5.66 -4.01 -7.76
CA ALA A 64 5.72 -2.62 -7.28
C ALA A 64 6.48 -1.69 -8.22
N ASN A 65 5.93 -0.51 -8.48
CA ASN A 65 6.57 0.55 -9.26
C ASN A 65 7.25 1.59 -8.35
N ILE A 66 8.27 1.14 -7.63
CA ILE A 66 8.92 1.91 -6.55
C ILE A 66 9.58 3.21 -7.04
N THR A 67 10.00 3.30 -8.30
CA THR A 67 10.63 4.52 -8.83
C THR A 67 9.66 5.68 -8.96
N GLU A 68 8.39 5.39 -9.06
CA GLU A 68 7.34 6.40 -9.18
C GLU A 68 6.61 6.61 -7.86
N GLU A 69 6.29 5.54 -7.14
CA GLU A 69 5.49 5.65 -5.91
C GLU A 69 6.30 5.96 -4.65
N GLN A 70 7.47 5.34 -4.52
CA GLN A 70 8.39 5.52 -3.40
C GLN A 70 9.79 5.91 -3.92
N ASN A 71 9.86 6.94 -4.74
CA ASN A 71 11.07 7.31 -5.48
C ASN A 71 12.32 7.46 -4.58
N VAL A 72 12.17 7.94 -3.35
CA VAL A 72 13.28 8.03 -2.37
C VAL A 72 13.83 6.63 -2.04
N ALA A 73 12.98 5.61 -1.88
CA ALA A 73 13.41 4.25 -1.62
C ALA A 73 14.08 3.60 -2.84
N SER A 74 13.78 4.05 -4.07
CA SER A 74 14.44 3.57 -5.28
C SER A 74 15.92 3.98 -5.36
N VAL A 75 16.32 5.08 -4.71
CA VAL A 75 17.69 5.60 -4.76
C VAL A 75 18.71 4.61 -4.17
N PRO A 76 18.57 4.10 -2.93
CA PRO A 76 19.50 3.11 -2.39
C PRO A 76 19.51 1.81 -3.20
N ILE A 77 18.39 1.38 -3.80
CA ILE A 77 18.34 0.22 -4.70
C ILE A 77 19.25 0.44 -5.91
N LYS A 78 19.08 1.55 -6.64
CA LYS A 78 19.92 1.88 -7.80
C LYS A 78 21.40 1.98 -7.43
N GLN A 79 21.71 2.53 -6.27
CA GLN A 79 23.07 2.61 -5.76
C GLN A 79 23.65 1.23 -5.37
N ALA A 80 22.84 0.33 -4.79
CA ALA A 80 23.25 -1.04 -4.49
C ALA A 80 23.58 -1.80 -5.79
N ILE A 81 22.72 -1.71 -6.80
CA ILE A 81 22.94 -2.30 -8.13
C ILE A 81 24.25 -1.77 -8.75
N ALA A 82 24.50 -0.47 -8.67
CA ALA A 82 25.75 0.13 -9.16
C ALA A 82 27.00 -0.38 -8.42
N LYS A 83 26.85 -0.91 -7.19
CA LYS A 83 27.90 -1.57 -6.41
C LYS A 83 28.00 -3.07 -6.65
N GLY A 84 27.12 -3.65 -7.47
CA GLY A 84 27.15 -5.06 -7.84
C GLY A 84 26.07 -5.93 -7.20
N ALA A 85 25.14 -5.36 -6.44
CA ALA A 85 23.97 -6.08 -5.96
C ALA A 85 23.14 -6.64 -7.12
N LYS A 86 22.55 -7.81 -6.91
CA LYS A 86 21.66 -8.46 -7.87
C LYS A 86 20.22 -8.02 -7.59
N LEU A 87 19.52 -7.58 -8.63
CA LEU A 87 18.10 -7.24 -8.54
C LEU A 87 17.27 -8.34 -9.23
N ILE A 88 16.33 -8.92 -8.48
CA ILE A 88 15.28 -9.80 -8.98
C ILE A 88 13.98 -8.98 -8.96
N VAL A 89 13.32 -8.85 -10.09
CA VAL A 89 12.00 -8.21 -10.18
C VAL A 89 10.98 -9.27 -10.58
N ILE A 90 9.93 -9.41 -9.77
CA ILE A 90 8.74 -10.21 -10.08
C ILE A 90 7.61 -9.21 -10.32
N ASP A 91 7.29 -8.92 -11.56
CA ASP A 91 6.21 -8.01 -11.97
C ASP A 91 5.81 -8.29 -13.41
N GLN A 92 4.53 -8.21 -13.69
CA GLN A 92 3.98 -8.38 -15.05
C GLN A 92 4.39 -7.20 -15.94
N ARG A 93 4.44 -5.99 -15.36
CA ARG A 93 4.62 -4.71 -16.04
C ARG A 93 6.10 -4.37 -16.24
N GLU A 94 6.39 -3.58 -17.29
CA GLU A 94 7.72 -3.01 -17.49
C GLU A 94 7.90 -1.74 -16.66
N THR A 95 8.49 -1.85 -15.47
CA THR A 95 8.84 -0.71 -14.64
C THR A 95 10.25 -0.20 -14.95
N GLU A 96 10.63 0.98 -14.45
CA GLU A 96 12.00 1.47 -14.66
C GLU A 96 13.05 0.49 -14.12
N LEU A 97 12.80 -0.16 -12.99
CA LEU A 97 13.77 -1.06 -12.36
C LEU A 97 13.93 -2.39 -13.10
N THR A 98 12.97 -2.81 -13.93
CA THR A 98 13.13 -4.02 -14.75
C THR A 98 14.31 -3.92 -15.71
N ARG A 99 14.66 -2.71 -16.16
CA ARG A 99 15.82 -2.45 -17.04
C ARG A 99 17.17 -2.70 -16.36
N TYR A 100 17.19 -2.69 -15.04
CA TYR A 100 18.38 -2.93 -14.22
C TYR A 100 18.36 -4.31 -13.56
N ALA A 101 17.29 -5.08 -13.76
CA ALA A 101 17.13 -6.38 -13.15
C ALA A 101 18.16 -7.39 -13.64
N THR A 102 18.76 -8.14 -12.72
CA THR A 102 19.53 -9.35 -13.05
C THR A 102 18.59 -10.42 -13.59
N LYS A 103 17.39 -10.50 -13.01
CA LYS A 103 16.27 -11.34 -13.44
C LYS A 103 14.98 -10.54 -13.37
N TRP A 104 14.25 -10.51 -14.47
CA TRP A 104 12.89 -10.01 -14.52
C TRP A 104 11.96 -11.18 -14.82
N ILE A 105 11.12 -11.53 -13.87
CA ILE A 105 10.24 -12.70 -13.88
C ILE A 105 8.80 -12.23 -13.99
N ARG A 106 8.08 -12.83 -14.91
CA ARG A 106 6.66 -12.56 -15.15
C ARG A 106 5.84 -13.84 -14.91
N PRO A 107 5.48 -14.16 -13.66
CA PRO A 107 4.62 -15.31 -13.42
C PRO A 107 3.21 -15.05 -13.94
N LEU A 108 2.41 -16.09 -14.15
CA LEU A 108 0.99 -15.90 -14.38
C LEU A 108 0.36 -15.17 -13.18
N VAL A 109 -0.63 -14.33 -13.46
CA VAL A 109 -1.29 -13.50 -12.46
C VAL A 109 -1.78 -14.34 -11.28
N ASN A 110 -1.59 -13.83 -10.06
CA ASN A 110 -1.98 -14.51 -8.81
C ASN A 110 -1.21 -15.79 -8.48
N SER A 111 -0.12 -16.09 -9.20
CA SER A 111 0.71 -17.27 -8.94
C SER A 111 2.01 -16.96 -8.19
N GLU A 112 2.21 -15.72 -7.74
CA GLU A 112 3.42 -15.25 -7.06
C GLU A 112 3.72 -16.08 -5.81
N SER A 113 2.71 -16.44 -5.00
CA SER A 113 2.88 -17.29 -3.81
C SER A 113 3.37 -18.70 -4.17
N ASN A 114 2.88 -19.28 -5.29
CA ASN A 114 3.35 -20.56 -5.77
C ASN A 114 4.80 -20.48 -6.26
N LEU A 115 5.18 -19.40 -6.95
CA LEU A 115 6.56 -19.17 -7.37
C LEU A 115 7.51 -19.12 -6.17
N ILE A 116 7.17 -18.32 -5.16
CA ILE A 116 7.97 -18.20 -3.93
C ILE A 116 8.01 -19.55 -3.18
N GLY A 117 6.89 -20.27 -3.10
CA GLY A 117 6.84 -21.63 -2.54
C GLY A 117 7.76 -22.62 -3.27
N GLY A 118 7.85 -22.52 -4.61
CA GLY A 118 8.79 -23.28 -5.42
C GLY A 118 10.25 -22.89 -5.16
N MET A 119 10.54 -21.60 -4.98
CA MET A 119 11.87 -21.14 -4.56
C MET A 119 12.24 -21.69 -3.18
N LEU A 120 11.34 -21.61 -2.20
CA LEU A 120 11.52 -22.16 -0.85
C LEU A 120 11.77 -23.67 -0.89
N ARG A 121 10.99 -24.42 -1.68
CA ARG A 121 11.21 -25.84 -1.90
C ARG A 121 12.62 -26.11 -2.44
N SER A 122 13.05 -25.36 -3.44
CA SER A 122 14.37 -25.49 -4.05
C SER A 122 15.51 -25.11 -3.08
N ILE A 123 15.30 -24.12 -2.20
CA ILE A 123 16.24 -23.74 -1.14
C ILE A 123 16.45 -24.90 -0.17
N LEU A 124 15.37 -25.53 0.31
CA LEU A 124 15.47 -26.68 1.23
C LEU A 124 16.11 -27.90 0.55
N ASP A 125 15.73 -28.21 -0.71
CA ASP A 125 16.28 -29.36 -1.44
C ASP A 125 17.80 -29.22 -1.68
N GLN A 126 18.32 -27.99 -1.71
CA GLN A 126 19.73 -27.68 -1.91
C GLN A 126 20.48 -27.33 -0.62
N SER A 127 19.80 -27.39 0.54
CA SER A 127 20.36 -26.99 1.86
C SER A 127 20.97 -25.59 1.83
N LEU A 128 20.21 -24.65 1.28
CA LEU A 128 20.57 -23.21 1.22
C LEU A 128 19.88 -22.39 2.31
N GLU A 129 19.05 -23.03 3.16
CA GLU A 129 18.44 -22.40 4.32
C GLU A 129 19.47 -22.10 5.42
N ASP A 130 19.22 -21.07 6.19
CA ASP A 130 19.86 -20.87 7.49
C ASP A 130 19.14 -21.73 8.53
N HIS A 131 19.54 -23.02 8.58
CA HIS A 131 18.89 -24.02 9.43
C HIS A 131 18.96 -23.66 10.91
N ASP A 132 20.10 -23.13 11.36
CA ASP A 132 20.30 -22.77 12.76
C ASP A 132 19.35 -21.61 13.13
N PHE A 133 19.28 -20.57 12.30
CA PHE A 133 18.35 -19.46 12.54
C PHE A 133 16.88 -19.94 12.51
N ALA A 134 16.50 -20.76 11.52
CA ALA A 134 15.13 -21.22 11.37
C ALA A 134 14.67 -22.13 12.53
N THR A 135 15.58 -22.90 13.15
CA THR A 135 15.25 -23.81 14.26
C THR A 135 15.39 -23.14 15.64
N GLU A 136 16.27 -22.15 15.79
CA GLU A 136 16.52 -21.49 17.08
C GLU A 136 15.64 -20.25 17.30
N HIS A 137 15.19 -19.60 16.23
CA HIS A 137 14.48 -18.32 16.27
C HIS A 137 13.09 -18.35 15.63
N CYS A 138 12.65 -19.49 15.07
CA CYS A 138 11.32 -19.58 14.44
C CYS A 138 10.50 -20.72 15.04
N GLU A 139 9.26 -20.44 15.35
CA GLU A 139 8.23 -21.46 15.64
C GLU A 139 7.63 -21.98 14.32
N GLY A 140 7.14 -23.23 14.31
CA GLY A 140 6.42 -23.81 13.18
C GLY A 140 7.30 -24.33 12.04
N TYR A 141 8.62 -24.46 12.23
CA TYR A 141 9.54 -24.87 11.17
C TYR A 141 9.21 -26.25 10.58
N ASP A 142 8.85 -27.24 11.39
CA ASP A 142 8.55 -28.60 10.91
C ASP A 142 7.27 -28.64 10.07
N GLU A 143 6.22 -27.95 10.49
CA GLU A 143 4.96 -27.84 9.75
C GLU A 143 5.16 -27.06 8.45
N PHE A 144 5.90 -25.97 8.49
CA PHE A 144 6.29 -25.20 7.32
C PHE A 144 7.06 -26.07 6.33
N ARG A 145 8.12 -26.75 6.77
CA ARG A 145 8.95 -27.63 5.92
C ARG A 145 8.11 -28.74 5.29
N ASN A 146 7.20 -29.33 6.05
CA ASN A 146 6.31 -30.39 5.55
C ASN A 146 5.34 -29.85 4.49
N SER A 147 4.87 -28.63 4.61
CA SER A 147 3.95 -28.02 3.65
C SER A 147 4.61 -27.86 2.26
N LEU A 148 5.92 -27.63 2.21
CA LEU A 148 6.66 -27.43 0.96
C LEU A 148 6.76 -28.70 0.09
N TRP A 149 6.43 -29.89 0.61
CA TRP A 149 6.33 -31.10 -0.23
C TRP A 149 5.24 -31.01 -1.30
N ASN A 150 4.26 -30.10 -1.13
CA ASN A 150 3.22 -29.86 -2.11
C ASN A 150 3.71 -29.01 -3.30
N PHE A 151 4.85 -28.31 -3.16
CA PHE A 151 5.43 -27.45 -4.19
C PHE A 151 6.41 -28.20 -5.09
N ASP A 152 5.91 -29.22 -5.79
CA ASP A 152 6.66 -29.90 -6.83
C ASP A 152 6.96 -28.93 -7.98
N LEU A 153 8.24 -28.85 -8.40
CA LEU A 153 8.67 -27.83 -9.37
C LEU A 153 8.01 -27.98 -10.74
N VAL A 154 7.58 -29.18 -11.12
CA VAL A 154 6.82 -29.39 -12.38
C VAL A 154 5.44 -28.71 -12.26
N LYS A 155 4.79 -28.89 -11.11
CA LYS A 155 3.49 -28.25 -10.84
C LYS A 155 3.64 -26.73 -10.73
N VAL A 156 4.64 -26.28 -9.96
CA VAL A 156 4.92 -24.84 -9.83
C VAL A 156 5.18 -24.21 -11.20
N SER A 157 5.99 -24.85 -12.05
CA SER A 157 6.27 -24.38 -13.40
C SER A 157 5.00 -24.28 -14.25
N ALA A 158 4.11 -25.26 -14.16
CA ALA A 158 2.84 -25.26 -14.89
C ALA A 158 1.90 -24.13 -14.43
N GLU A 159 1.80 -23.91 -13.10
CA GLU A 159 0.90 -22.90 -12.50
C GLU A 159 1.43 -21.46 -12.62
N THR A 160 2.75 -21.29 -12.69
CA THR A 160 3.37 -19.97 -12.76
C THR A 160 3.76 -19.54 -14.17
N GLY A 161 3.85 -20.51 -15.10
CA GLY A 161 4.41 -20.29 -16.43
C GLY A 161 5.94 -20.10 -16.44
N ILE A 162 6.62 -20.27 -15.30
CA ILE A 162 8.06 -20.07 -15.17
C ILE A 162 8.80 -21.43 -15.29
N PRO A 163 9.83 -21.55 -16.13
CA PRO A 163 10.61 -22.78 -16.25
C PRO A 163 11.23 -23.23 -14.93
N GLN A 164 11.27 -24.56 -14.69
CA GLN A 164 11.82 -25.12 -13.44
C GLN A 164 13.26 -24.68 -13.19
N GLU A 165 14.07 -24.63 -14.24
CA GLU A 165 15.46 -24.20 -14.18
C GLU A 165 15.59 -22.75 -13.70
N GLU A 166 14.67 -21.91 -14.10
CA GLU A 166 14.64 -20.50 -13.68
C GLU A 166 14.21 -20.36 -12.23
N ILE A 167 13.24 -21.15 -11.76
CA ILE A 167 12.85 -21.20 -10.33
C ILE A 167 14.04 -21.62 -9.47
N VAL A 168 14.79 -22.64 -9.91
CA VAL A 168 16.01 -23.10 -9.21
C VAL A 168 17.08 -22.01 -9.20
N GLU A 169 17.27 -21.29 -10.32
CA GLU A 169 18.25 -20.21 -10.40
C GLU A 169 17.88 -19.04 -9.46
N LEU A 170 16.59 -18.66 -9.37
CA LEU A 170 16.12 -17.65 -8.43
C LEU A 170 16.37 -18.07 -6.97
N ALA A 171 16.06 -19.31 -6.64
CA ALA A 171 16.30 -19.89 -5.32
C ALA A 171 17.79 -19.86 -4.96
N GLN A 172 18.67 -20.17 -5.91
CA GLN A 172 20.12 -20.12 -5.71
C GLN A 172 20.65 -18.69 -5.58
N LEU A 173 20.13 -17.75 -6.37
CA LEU A 173 20.52 -16.34 -6.26
C LEU A 173 20.20 -15.78 -4.89
N PHE A 174 19.01 -16.11 -4.38
CA PHE A 174 18.54 -15.61 -3.09
C PHE A 174 19.17 -16.36 -1.92
N GLY A 175 19.16 -17.70 -1.96
CA GLY A 175 19.58 -18.55 -0.83
C GLY A 175 21.10 -18.64 -0.63
N LYS A 176 21.94 -18.34 -1.64
CA LYS A 176 23.40 -18.28 -1.50
C LYS A 176 23.93 -16.93 -1.08
N SER A 177 23.07 -15.92 -1.06
CA SER A 177 23.46 -14.57 -0.67
C SER A 177 23.66 -14.48 0.85
N GLU A 178 24.69 -13.77 1.28
CA GLU A 178 24.91 -13.47 2.70
C GLU A 178 23.92 -12.40 3.20
N SER A 179 23.29 -11.64 2.29
CA SER A 179 22.31 -10.61 2.65
C SER A 179 21.33 -10.35 1.52
N SER A 180 20.07 -10.65 1.78
CA SER A 180 18.97 -10.41 0.84
C SER A 180 17.90 -9.52 1.45
N SER A 181 17.33 -8.62 0.65
CA SER A 181 16.19 -7.79 1.05
C SER A 181 15.00 -8.02 0.13
N ILE A 182 13.82 -7.98 0.71
CA ILE A 182 12.54 -8.16 0.01
C ILE A 182 11.73 -6.88 0.10
N LEU A 183 11.31 -6.34 -1.05
CA LEU A 183 10.37 -5.24 -1.14
C LEU A 183 9.13 -5.71 -1.90
N TYR A 184 7.94 -5.37 -1.44
CA TYR A 184 6.72 -5.81 -2.09
C TYR A 184 5.59 -4.77 -1.98
N GLY A 185 4.89 -4.52 -3.08
CA GLY A 185 3.68 -3.70 -3.16
C GLY A 185 2.46 -4.53 -3.53
N LEU A 186 2.68 -5.64 -4.22
CA LEU A 186 1.67 -6.60 -4.69
C LEU A 186 0.53 -5.95 -5.50
N GLU A 187 0.87 -4.94 -6.30
CA GLU A 187 -0.09 -4.15 -7.06
C GLU A 187 -0.80 -4.95 -8.14
N THR A 188 -0.12 -5.96 -8.71
CA THR A 188 -0.67 -6.88 -9.72
C THR A 188 -1.19 -8.19 -9.12
N VAL A 189 -1.43 -8.24 -7.81
CA VAL A 189 -1.94 -9.40 -7.08
C VAL A 189 -3.32 -9.08 -6.53
N SER A 190 -4.30 -9.93 -6.83
CA SER A 190 -5.67 -9.80 -6.32
C SER A 190 -5.71 -9.88 -4.80
N GLU A 191 -6.61 -9.12 -4.15
CA GLU A 191 -6.64 -8.96 -2.69
C GLU A 191 -6.80 -10.29 -1.93
N GLU A 192 -7.48 -11.27 -2.52
CA GLU A 192 -7.62 -12.62 -1.96
C GLU A 192 -6.29 -13.39 -1.88
N HIS A 193 -5.31 -13.06 -2.75
CA HIS A 193 -4.01 -13.71 -2.82
C HIS A 193 -2.91 -12.98 -2.04
N VAL A 194 -3.15 -11.73 -1.61
CA VAL A 194 -2.15 -10.88 -0.94
C VAL A 194 -1.61 -11.54 0.31
N ASP A 195 -2.46 -11.97 1.23
CA ASP A 195 -2.04 -12.52 2.52
C ASP A 195 -1.10 -13.73 2.37
N ARG A 196 -1.44 -14.69 1.50
CA ARG A 196 -0.59 -15.86 1.24
C ARG A 196 0.72 -15.50 0.55
N THR A 197 0.69 -14.49 -0.33
CA THR A 197 1.92 -14.02 -0.99
C THR A 197 2.84 -13.35 0.02
N VAL A 198 2.32 -12.51 0.90
CA VAL A 198 3.12 -11.91 1.98
C VAL A 198 3.68 -12.98 2.91
N LYS A 199 2.89 -13.98 3.32
CA LYS A 199 3.38 -15.11 4.13
C LYS A 199 4.57 -15.79 3.47
N SER A 200 4.45 -16.15 2.20
CA SER A 200 5.55 -16.81 1.48
C SER A 200 6.82 -15.96 1.38
N LEU A 201 6.68 -14.63 1.23
CA LEU A 201 7.81 -13.69 1.22
C LEU A 201 8.46 -13.56 2.60
N VAL A 202 7.66 -13.52 3.65
CA VAL A 202 8.15 -13.48 5.04
C VAL A 202 8.89 -14.77 5.37
N ASP A 203 8.30 -15.92 5.04
CA ASP A 203 8.93 -17.22 5.26
C ASP A 203 10.25 -17.37 4.47
N LEU A 204 10.32 -16.80 3.25
CA LEU A 204 11.55 -16.77 2.46
C LEU A 204 12.66 -16.00 3.20
N ALA A 205 12.35 -14.87 3.79
CA ALA A 205 13.33 -14.09 4.54
C ALA A 205 13.73 -14.79 5.85
N LEU A 206 12.78 -15.40 6.56
CA LEU A 206 13.03 -16.12 7.82
C LEU A 206 13.91 -17.35 7.61
N VAL A 207 13.56 -18.20 6.63
CA VAL A 207 14.28 -19.44 6.37
C VAL A 207 15.71 -19.20 5.89
N THR A 208 15.98 -18.06 5.28
CA THR A 208 17.32 -17.67 4.83
C THR A 208 18.05 -16.72 5.78
N GLY A 209 17.55 -16.52 7.01
CA GLY A 209 18.18 -15.66 8.02
C GLY A 209 18.26 -14.16 7.63
N ASN A 210 17.45 -13.72 6.67
CA ASN A 210 17.49 -12.36 6.12
C ASN A 210 16.65 -11.36 6.91
N ILE A 211 16.70 -11.46 8.22
CA ILE A 211 16.03 -10.57 9.17
C ILE A 211 16.92 -10.30 10.40
N GLY A 212 16.73 -9.16 11.04
CA GLY A 212 17.44 -8.82 12.27
C GLY A 212 18.88 -8.34 12.10
N ASN A 213 19.41 -8.30 10.88
CA ASN A 213 20.75 -7.79 10.57
C ASN A 213 20.70 -6.45 9.81
N LYS A 214 21.86 -5.78 9.64
CA LYS A 214 21.93 -4.44 9.01
C LYS A 214 21.92 -4.45 7.48
N SER A 215 21.97 -5.61 6.87
CA SER A 215 22.14 -5.74 5.41
C SER A 215 20.94 -6.38 4.74
N SER A 216 19.94 -6.79 5.50
CA SER A 216 18.74 -7.48 5.03
C SER A 216 17.49 -6.87 5.63
N GLY A 217 16.35 -7.10 5.01
CA GLY A 217 15.07 -6.66 5.55
C GLY A 217 13.89 -6.95 4.64
N ILE A 218 12.71 -6.82 5.21
CA ILE A 218 11.43 -6.90 4.52
C ILE A 218 10.80 -5.52 4.55
N TYR A 219 10.34 -5.05 3.40
CA TYR A 219 9.83 -3.69 3.19
C TYR A 219 8.46 -3.74 2.52
N PRO A 220 7.37 -3.66 3.28
CA PRO A 220 6.04 -3.48 2.71
C PRO A 220 5.94 -2.08 2.10
N LEU A 221 5.60 -2.01 0.82
CA LEU A 221 5.44 -0.77 0.08
C LEU A 221 3.96 -0.39 0.06
N TYR A 222 3.61 0.60 0.84
CA TYR A 222 2.26 1.17 0.86
C TYR A 222 2.32 2.69 0.81
N GLY A 223 1.26 3.30 0.27
CA GLY A 223 1.22 4.74 0.06
C GLY A 223 1.02 5.54 1.35
N GLY A 224 1.30 6.85 1.25
CA GLY A 224 1.05 7.79 2.33
C GLY A 224 2.21 7.94 3.33
N ALA A 225 2.57 9.20 3.60
CA ALA A 225 3.72 9.52 4.45
C ALA A 225 3.54 9.13 5.93
N ASN A 226 2.30 8.97 6.40
CA ASN A 226 1.97 8.73 7.81
C ASN A 226 1.04 7.51 8.01
N GLN A 227 0.95 6.61 7.05
CA GLN A 227 0.08 5.43 7.19
C GLN A 227 0.48 4.58 8.39
N GLN A 228 1.79 4.35 8.60
CA GLN A 228 2.28 3.67 9.79
C GLN A 228 1.88 4.41 11.07
N GLY A 229 2.07 5.73 11.09
CA GLY A 229 1.71 6.53 12.26
C GLY A 229 0.22 6.47 12.62
N SER A 230 -0.67 6.42 11.62
CA SER A 230 -2.11 6.32 11.88
C SER A 230 -2.50 4.97 12.51
N LYS A 231 -1.91 3.86 12.04
CA LYS A 231 -2.11 2.53 12.62
C LYS A 231 -1.53 2.43 14.02
N ASP A 232 -0.28 2.86 14.21
CA ASP A 232 0.38 2.88 15.51
C ASP A 232 -0.42 3.66 16.57
N MET A 233 -1.14 4.69 16.14
CA MET A 233 -2.03 5.47 17.02
C MET A 233 -3.41 4.86 17.19
N GLY A 234 -3.69 3.69 16.62
CA GLY A 234 -4.94 2.98 16.80
C GLY A 234 -6.13 3.59 16.04
N CYS A 235 -5.88 4.24 14.88
CA CYS A 235 -6.96 4.66 13.99
C CYS A 235 -7.53 3.49 13.18
N VAL A 236 -7.73 2.37 13.83
CA VAL A 236 -8.32 1.13 13.31
C VAL A 236 -9.32 0.59 14.34
N PRO A 237 -10.37 -0.14 13.93
CA PRO A 237 -11.48 -0.46 14.82
C PRO A 237 -11.14 -1.46 15.94
N ASP A 238 -10.12 -2.26 15.78
CA ASP A 238 -9.74 -3.43 16.57
C ASP A 238 -8.55 -3.22 17.51
N PHE A 239 -7.79 -2.12 17.31
CA PHE A 239 -6.61 -1.83 18.14
C PHE A 239 -6.62 -0.42 18.75
N LEU A 240 -6.13 -0.35 19.98
CA LEU A 240 -5.74 0.89 20.66
C LEU A 240 -4.33 1.32 20.23
N PRO A 241 -3.85 2.53 20.59
CA PRO A 241 -2.47 2.94 20.35
C PRO A 241 -1.46 1.88 20.80
N GLY A 242 -0.46 1.63 19.94
CA GLY A 242 0.56 0.60 20.16
C GLY A 242 0.05 -0.83 19.91
N HIS A 243 -0.90 -1.00 19.01
CA HIS A 243 -1.46 -2.31 18.59
C HIS A 243 -2.06 -3.15 19.74
N ARG A 244 -2.48 -2.50 20.82
CA ARG A 244 -3.16 -3.18 21.92
C ARG A 244 -4.59 -3.49 21.50
N PRO A 245 -5.07 -4.75 21.63
CA PRO A 245 -6.44 -5.10 21.23
C PRO A 245 -7.48 -4.33 22.04
N VAL A 246 -8.62 -4.04 21.43
CA VAL A 246 -9.82 -3.52 22.12
C VAL A 246 -10.65 -4.66 22.66
N ASP A 247 -11.48 -4.40 23.69
CA ASP A 247 -12.39 -5.41 24.25
C ASP A 247 -13.49 -5.83 23.26
N ALA A 248 -13.93 -4.89 22.41
CA ALA A 248 -14.90 -5.12 21.35
C ALA A 248 -14.52 -4.27 20.12
N ALA A 249 -14.28 -4.93 19.01
CA ALA A 249 -13.95 -4.23 17.76
C ALA A 249 -15.10 -3.32 17.31
N GLY A 250 -14.74 -2.20 16.72
CA GLY A 250 -15.67 -1.34 15.99
C GLY A 250 -15.96 -1.90 14.59
N LEU A 251 -16.75 -1.16 13.84
CA LEU A 251 -17.04 -1.47 12.44
C LEU A 251 -15.82 -1.14 11.57
N ASN A 252 -15.51 -2.00 10.62
CA ASN A 252 -14.53 -1.68 9.56
C ASN A 252 -15.13 -0.69 8.54
N LEU A 253 -14.36 -0.30 7.53
CA LEU A 253 -14.78 0.75 6.60
C LEU A 253 -16.03 0.36 5.79
N ASP A 254 -16.09 -0.87 5.28
CA ASP A 254 -17.21 -1.39 4.51
C ASP A 254 -18.46 -1.55 5.39
N GLU A 255 -18.26 -2.04 6.61
CA GLU A 255 -19.33 -2.14 7.61
C GLU A 255 -19.87 -0.77 8.02
N ILE A 256 -19.02 0.28 8.11
CA ILE A 256 -19.47 1.66 8.35
C ILE A 256 -20.33 2.15 7.20
N SER A 257 -19.89 1.95 5.95
CA SER A 257 -20.65 2.31 4.76
C SER A 257 -22.06 1.70 4.78
N ASN A 258 -22.13 0.38 4.94
CA ASN A 258 -23.40 -0.36 5.04
C ASN A 258 -24.25 0.06 6.27
N ALA A 259 -23.61 0.40 7.38
CA ALA A 259 -24.29 0.86 8.58
C ALA A 259 -24.87 2.28 8.43
N CYS A 260 -24.28 3.12 7.57
CA CYS A 260 -24.85 4.41 7.20
C CYS A 260 -26.17 4.21 6.44
N SER A 261 -26.18 3.39 5.38
CA SER A 261 -27.39 3.15 4.59
C SER A 261 -28.52 2.53 5.39
N SER A 262 -28.20 1.67 6.37
CA SER A 262 -29.19 1.04 7.25
C SER A 262 -29.63 1.89 8.43
N GLY A 263 -29.11 3.13 8.59
CA GLY A 263 -29.42 4.04 9.70
C GLY A 263 -28.88 3.60 11.07
N LYS A 264 -27.99 2.61 11.13
CA LYS A 264 -27.28 2.21 12.36
C LYS A 264 -26.20 3.22 12.74
N VAL A 265 -25.45 3.71 11.76
CA VAL A 265 -24.55 4.87 11.89
C VAL A 265 -25.34 6.10 11.48
N LYS A 266 -25.50 7.05 12.39
CA LYS A 266 -26.29 8.27 12.20
C LYS A 266 -25.44 9.49 11.97
N ALA A 267 -24.20 9.48 12.45
CA ALA A 267 -23.25 10.56 12.26
C ALA A 267 -21.91 10.02 11.76
N LEU A 268 -21.33 10.70 10.80
CA LEU A 268 -20.00 10.41 10.28
C LEU A 268 -19.14 11.68 10.43
N HIS A 269 -17.93 11.51 10.94
CA HIS A 269 -16.95 12.57 11.08
C HIS A 269 -15.73 12.21 10.23
N LEU A 270 -15.55 12.92 9.13
CA LEU A 270 -14.44 12.75 8.20
C LEU A 270 -13.34 13.77 8.48
N ILE A 271 -12.09 13.32 8.45
CA ILE A 271 -10.90 14.18 8.55
C ILE A 271 -10.07 13.96 7.30
N GLY A 272 -10.24 14.85 6.33
CA GLY A 272 -9.80 14.70 4.94
C GLY A 272 -10.78 13.88 4.10
N ASP A 273 -10.79 14.12 2.81
CA ASP A 273 -11.67 13.45 1.84
C ASP A 273 -10.97 12.37 1.00
N GLU A 274 -9.71 12.04 1.32
CA GLU A 274 -8.86 11.06 0.62
C GLU A 274 -9.55 9.70 0.42
N LEU A 275 -10.46 9.32 1.33
CA LEU A 275 -11.29 8.12 1.20
C LEU A 275 -12.06 8.07 -0.12
N PHE A 276 -12.46 9.23 -0.64
CA PHE A 276 -13.30 9.33 -1.83
C PHE A 276 -12.49 9.48 -3.12
N HIS A 277 -11.20 9.78 -3.03
CA HIS A 277 -10.32 9.89 -4.21
C HIS A 277 -9.81 8.53 -4.68
N ASN A 278 -9.53 7.62 -3.75
CA ASN A 278 -8.88 6.34 -4.03
C ASN A 278 -9.75 5.12 -3.61
N ASN A 279 -11.03 5.32 -3.32
CA ASN A 279 -11.93 4.22 -2.97
C ASN A 279 -12.71 3.80 -4.22
N PRO A 280 -12.63 2.54 -4.63
CA PRO A 280 -13.37 2.01 -5.77
C PRO A 280 -14.87 1.93 -5.53
N ASP A 281 -15.28 1.75 -4.27
CA ASP A 281 -16.68 1.73 -3.86
C ASP A 281 -17.17 3.15 -3.50
N ARG A 282 -16.47 4.18 -4.01
CA ARG A 282 -16.75 5.59 -3.76
C ARG A 282 -18.22 5.94 -3.99
N GLU A 283 -18.79 5.55 -5.12
CA GLU A 283 -20.17 5.89 -5.48
C GLU A 283 -21.17 5.25 -4.52
N GLU A 284 -20.95 3.99 -4.19
CA GLU A 284 -21.78 3.29 -3.20
C GLU A 284 -21.65 3.94 -1.83
N PHE A 285 -20.41 4.27 -1.42
CA PHE A 285 -20.18 4.95 -0.15
C PHE A 285 -20.86 6.32 -0.11
N LEU A 286 -20.73 7.11 -1.19
CA LEU A 286 -21.40 8.42 -1.33
C LEU A 286 -22.92 8.31 -1.26
N GLU A 287 -23.50 7.28 -1.87
CA GLU A 287 -24.94 7.03 -1.78
C GLU A 287 -25.36 6.65 -0.36
N ASN A 288 -24.57 5.78 0.29
CA ASN A 288 -24.83 5.31 1.64
C ASN A 288 -24.80 6.44 2.68
N ILE A 289 -23.90 7.41 2.55
CA ILE A 289 -23.81 8.54 3.50
C ILE A 289 -24.92 9.59 3.34
N LYS A 290 -25.67 9.59 2.24
CA LYS A 290 -26.82 10.50 2.09
C LYS A 290 -27.92 10.28 3.11
N SER A 291 -27.96 9.11 3.75
CA SER A 291 -28.93 8.76 4.79
C SER A 291 -28.52 9.19 6.20
N LEU A 292 -27.34 9.77 6.36
CA LEU A 292 -26.86 10.24 7.66
C LEU A 292 -27.71 11.40 8.22
N GLU A 293 -27.85 11.44 9.55
CA GLU A 293 -28.44 12.57 10.25
C GLU A 293 -27.43 13.72 10.42
N LEU A 294 -26.12 13.42 10.36
CA LEU A 294 -25.06 14.41 10.54
C LEU A 294 -23.77 13.97 9.82
N LEU A 295 -23.30 14.78 8.89
CA LEU A 295 -22.01 14.64 8.25
C LEU A 295 -21.12 15.84 8.61
N ILE A 296 -20.03 15.59 9.32
CA ILE A 296 -19.00 16.58 9.69
C ILE A 296 -17.75 16.28 8.87
N VAL A 297 -17.18 17.30 8.23
CA VAL A 297 -15.98 17.16 7.41
C VAL A 297 -14.93 18.17 7.82
N HIS A 298 -13.70 17.71 8.11
CA HIS A 298 -12.51 18.56 8.14
C HIS A 298 -11.87 18.53 6.77
N GLU A 299 -11.76 19.66 6.11
CA GLU A 299 -11.10 19.73 4.81
C GLU A 299 -10.42 21.08 4.59
N SER A 300 -9.36 21.07 3.80
CA SER A 300 -8.59 22.25 3.44
C SER A 300 -9.09 22.90 2.14
N PHE A 301 -9.77 22.13 1.29
CA PHE A 301 -10.25 22.55 -0.01
C PHE A 301 -11.72 22.20 -0.20
N GLU A 302 -12.40 22.98 -1.04
CA GLU A 302 -13.77 22.66 -1.42
C GLU A 302 -13.80 21.40 -2.29
N SER A 303 -14.64 20.43 -1.92
CA SER A 303 -14.81 19.16 -2.62
C SER A 303 -16.29 18.77 -2.69
N ASP A 304 -16.63 17.69 -3.39
CA ASP A 304 -18.01 17.21 -3.45
C ASP A 304 -18.51 16.76 -2.07
N ILE A 305 -17.62 16.25 -1.22
CA ILE A 305 -17.97 15.86 0.15
C ILE A 305 -18.26 17.10 1.02
N THR A 306 -17.46 18.16 0.90
CA THR A 306 -17.73 19.40 1.66
C THR A 306 -19.06 20.03 1.26
N LYS A 307 -19.49 19.87 0.00
CA LYS A 307 -20.82 20.34 -0.48
C LYS A 307 -21.98 19.53 0.08
N MET A 308 -21.73 18.25 0.42
CA MET A 308 -22.73 17.36 1.04
C MET A 308 -22.76 17.48 2.57
N ALA A 309 -21.72 18.01 3.19
CA ALA A 309 -21.57 18.06 4.64
C ALA A 309 -22.56 19.02 5.30
N ASP A 310 -23.10 18.63 6.46
CA ASP A 310 -23.88 19.51 7.33
C ASP A 310 -22.98 20.55 8.02
N VAL A 311 -21.74 20.15 8.33
CA VAL A 311 -20.74 20.99 8.98
C VAL A 311 -19.38 20.79 8.33
N VAL A 312 -18.78 21.87 7.84
CA VAL A 312 -17.39 21.89 7.36
C VAL A 312 -16.54 22.64 8.38
N LEU A 313 -15.45 22.01 8.80
CA LEU A 313 -14.46 22.58 9.70
C LEU A 313 -13.16 22.77 8.92
N PRO A 314 -12.72 24.02 8.67
CA PRO A 314 -11.56 24.29 7.84
C PRO A 314 -10.28 23.77 8.51
N SER A 315 -9.59 22.89 7.81
CA SER A 315 -8.35 22.26 8.27
C SER A 315 -7.15 22.91 7.61
N ALA A 316 -6.14 23.23 8.39
CA ALA A 316 -4.88 23.76 7.88
C ALA A 316 -4.20 22.74 6.94
N VAL A 317 -3.48 23.19 5.91
CA VAL A 317 -2.70 22.32 5.00
C VAL A 317 -1.39 21.89 5.67
N PHE A 318 -0.70 20.91 5.08
CA PHE A 318 0.55 20.36 5.65
C PHE A 318 1.63 21.43 5.89
N ALA A 319 1.69 22.46 5.04
CA ALA A 319 2.66 23.55 5.16
C ALA A 319 2.39 24.49 6.35
N GLU A 320 1.19 24.47 6.89
CA GLU A 320 0.70 25.27 8.01
C GLU A 320 0.68 24.50 9.34
N LYS A 321 0.83 23.17 9.29
CA LYS A 321 0.75 22.27 10.45
C LYS A 321 2.11 22.03 11.10
N LYS A 322 2.07 21.82 12.42
CA LYS A 322 3.20 21.30 13.20
C LYS A 322 2.84 19.94 13.77
N GLY A 323 3.83 19.06 13.89
CA GLY A 323 3.63 17.76 14.52
C GLY A 323 4.63 16.73 14.05
N THR A 324 4.21 15.50 14.02
CA THR A 324 5.07 14.38 13.65
C THR A 324 4.33 13.40 12.73
N TYR A 325 5.08 12.67 11.93
CA TYR A 325 4.57 11.54 11.16
C TYR A 325 5.54 10.35 11.26
N THR A 326 5.01 9.15 11.07
CA THR A 326 5.80 7.91 11.08
C THR A 326 5.69 7.25 9.72
N ASN A 327 6.83 7.10 9.05
CA ASN A 327 6.91 6.48 7.73
C ASN A 327 6.92 4.94 7.80
N MET A 328 6.96 4.29 6.64
CA MET A 328 6.92 2.83 6.51
C MET A 328 8.07 2.09 7.21
N GLU A 329 9.20 2.77 7.49
CA GLU A 329 10.32 2.20 8.27
C GLU A 329 10.07 2.25 9.80
N GLY A 330 8.97 2.80 10.26
CA GLY A 330 8.81 3.13 11.68
C GLY A 330 9.64 4.33 12.14
N ARG A 331 10.08 5.17 11.21
CA ARG A 331 10.86 6.39 11.50
C ARG A 331 9.93 7.55 11.74
N VAL A 332 10.07 8.17 12.91
CA VAL A 332 9.32 9.36 13.33
C VAL A 332 10.04 10.60 12.84
N HIS A 333 9.36 11.38 12.02
CA HIS A 333 9.84 12.67 11.53
C HIS A 333 9.05 13.82 12.16
N ARG A 334 9.67 15.00 12.19
CA ARG A 334 9.03 16.24 12.62
C ARG A 334 8.56 17.04 11.42
N LEU A 335 7.29 17.41 11.42
CA LEU A 335 6.71 18.39 10.52
C LEU A 335 6.79 19.76 11.18
N ARG A 336 7.24 20.77 10.42
CA ARG A 336 7.32 22.15 10.85
C ARG A 336 6.48 23.00 9.92
N ALA A 337 5.62 23.85 10.47
CA ALA A 337 4.91 24.80 9.65
C ALA A 337 5.90 25.72 8.93
N ALA A 338 5.74 25.85 7.62
CA ALA A 338 6.51 26.76 6.79
C ALA A 338 5.85 28.15 6.70
N ILE A 339 4.52 28.17 6.79
CA ILE A 339 3.67 29.38 6.77
C ILE A 339 2.65 29.29 7.90
N GLY A 340 2.00 30.39 8.22
CA GLY A 340 0.83 30.40 9.11
C GLY A 340 -0.45 30.13 8.35
N PRO A 341 -1.52 29.67 9.04
CA PRO A 341 -2.85 29.56 8.44
C PRO A 341 -3.29 30.88 7.78
N ALA A 342 -3.95 30.78 6.63
CA ALA A 342 -4.31 31.98 5.83
C ALA A 342 -5.63 32.61 6.28
N GLY A 343 -6.51 31.86 6.97
CA GLY A 343 -7.83 32.30 7.40
C GLY A 343 -8.22 31.73 8.76
N ASP A 344 -9.41 31.11 8.83
CA ASP A 344 -9.98 30.53 10.05
C ASP A 344 -9.63 29.03 10.20
N GLU A 345 -8.78 28.49 9.33
CA GLU A 345 -8.32 27.11 9.39
C GLU A 345 -7.43 26.87 10.61
N ASP A 346 -7.57 25.68 11.19
CA ASP A 346 -6.79 25.26 12.37
C ASP A 346 -6.28 23.81 12.19
N GLU A 347 -5.35 23.39 13.03
CA GLU A 347 -4.83 22.03 13.04
C GLU A 347 -5.92 21.06 13.56
N ASP A 348 -6.08 19.89 12.93
CA ASP A 348 -7.16 18.94 13.24
C ASP A 348 -7.19 18.55 14.72
N TRP A 349 -6.02 18.34 15.35
CA TRP A 349 -5.96 18.02 16.77
C TRP A 349 -6.53 19.15 17.64
N ARG A 350 -6.36 20.41 17.22
CA ARG A 350 -6.87 21.58 17.94
C ARG A 350 -8.38 21.72 17.77
N ILE A 351 -8.88 21.49 16.55
CA ILE A 351 -10.33 21.45 16.27
C ILE A 351 -11.00 20.39 17.14
N LEU A 352 -10.44 19.17 17.18
CA LEU A 352 -10.96 18.07 18.00
C LEU A 352 -10.90 18.38 19.50
N SER A 353 -9.83 19.04 19.97
CA SER A 353 -9.70 19.47 21.37
C SER A 353 -10.77 20.51 21.74
N GLN A 354 -11.03 21.47 20.86
CA GLN A 354 -12.09 22.47 21.07
C GLN A 354 -13.48 21.83 21.08
N LEU A 355 -13.74 20.86 20.17
CA LEU A 355 -15.01 20.11 20.16
C LEU A 355 -15.19 19.31 21.44
N ALA A 356 -14.18 18.60 21.91
CA ALA A 356 -14.22 17.85 23.17
C ALA A 356 -14.54 18.77 24.35
N GLY A 357 -13.87 19.92 24.43
CA GLY A 357 -14.15 20.91 25.49
C GLY A 357 -15.59 21.44 25.47
N ARG A 358 -16.15 21.70 24.28
CA ARG A 358 -17.57 22.10 24.14
C ARG A 358 -18.56 21.00 24.50
N LEU A 359 -18.15 19.73 24.34
CA LEU A 359 -18.92 18.56 24.79
C LEU A 359 -18.71 18.26 26.29
N GLY A 360 -17.98 19.10 27.01
CA GLY A 360 -17.75 18.97 28.46
C GLY A 360 -16.66 17.96 28.83
N SER A 361 -15.82 17.54 27.88
CA SER A 361 -14.72 16.61 28.12
C SER A 361 -13.39 17.36 28.25
N ASN A 362 -12.58 16.97 29.23
CA ASN A 362 -11.22 17.45 29.44
C ASN A 362 -10.15 16.47 28.94
N GLU A 363 -10.55 15.38 28.26
CA GLU A 363 -9.65 14.31 27.79
C GLU A 363 -8.63 14.79 26.74
N LEU A 364 -8.91 15.89 26.05
CA LEU A 364 -8.12 16.45 24.94
C LEU A 364 -7.65 17.88 25.23
N SER A 365 -7.16 18.12 26.45
CA SER A 365 -6.72 19.45 26.87
C SER A 365 -5.24 19.69 26.51
N TYR A 366 -4.93 19.80 25.22
CA TYR A 366 -3.58 20.05 24.74
C TYR A 366 -3.38 21.51 24.35
N SER A 367 -2.18 22.03 24.59
CA SER A 367 -1.74 23.36 24.15
C SER A 367 -0.80 23.31 22.94
N SER A 368 -0.25 22.15 22.63
CA SER A 368 0.67 21.97 21.51
C SER A 368 0.72 20.50 21.04
N SER A 369 1.16 20.27 19.80
CA SER A 369 1.47 18.93 19.28
C SER A 369 2.62 18.25 20.04
N ASP A 370 3.53 19.01 20.64
CA ASP A 370 4.62 18.47 21.46
C ASP A 370 4.10 17.84 22.78
N GLU A 371 3.00 18.38 23.35
CA GLU A 371 2.32 17.74 24.49
C GLU A 371 1.65 16.43 24.09
N ILE A 372 1.02 16.38 22.91
CA ILE A 372 0.44 15.15 22.37
C ILE A 372 1.54 14.10 22.18
N LEU A 373 2.68 14.48 21.57
CA LEU A 373 3.82 13.57 21.43
C LEU A 373 4.33 13.07 22.79
N THR A 374 4.36 13.94 23.79
CA THR A 374 4.77 13.55 25.16
C THR A 374 3.83 12.49 25.74
N GLU A 375 2.52 12.64 25.56
CA GLU A 375 1.54 11.65 25.97
C GLU A 375 1.72 10.33 25.20
N ILE A 376 1.86 10.38 23.87
CA ILE A 376 2.13 9.20 23.02
C ILE A 376 3.36 8.43 23.52
N THR A 377 4.45 9.13 23.82
CA THR A 377 5.69 8.47 24.32
C THR A 377 5.55 7.88 25.71
N GLY A 378 4.57 8.32 26.48
CA GLY A 378 4.20 7.73 27.77
C GLY A 378 3.35 6.48 27.65
N GLU A 379 2.47 6.43 26.65
CA GLU A 379 1.47 5.35 26.50
C GLU A 379 1.90 4.23 25.54
N VAL A 380 2.64 4.56 24.46
CA VAL A 380 3.00 3.64 23.39
C VAL A 380 4.44 3.17 23.54
N GLU A 381 4.61 1.88 23.85
CA GLU A 381 5.92 1.28 24.18
C GLU A 381 6.97 1.53 23.09
N SER A 382 6.60 1.31 21.83
CA SER A 382 7.50 1.47 20.68
C SER A 382 7.96 2.92 20.46
N TYR A 383 7.29 3.91 21.06
CA TYR A 383 7.60 5.33 20.97
C TYR A 383 8.35 5.88 22.20
N LYS A 384 8.57 5.10 23.25
CA LYS A 384 9.21 5.56 24.51
C LYS A 384 10.60 6.18 24.33
N ASN A 385 11.30 5.80 23.27
CA ASN A 385 12.62 6.34 22.96
C ASN A 385 12.60 7.66 22.20
N ILE A 386 11.44 8.06 21.66
CA ILE A 386 11.30 9.28 20.84
C ILE A 386 11.37 10.52 21.74
N ARG A 387 12.15 11.50 21.31
CA ARG A 387 12.31 12.79 22.01
C ARG A 387 12.19 13.94 21.01
N VAL A 388 11.31 14.88 21.30
CA VAL A 388 11.04 16.06 20.44
C VAL A 388 12.34 16.78 20.07
N GLU A 389 13.23 16.99 21.02
CA GLU A 389 14.48 17.72 20.85
C GLU A 389 15.48 16.99 19.93
N LYS A 390 15.32 15.66 19.79
CA LYS A 390 16.16 14.81 18.95
C LYS A 390 15.57 14.54 17.57
N LEU A 391 14.34 14.96 17.30
CA LEU A 391 13.70 14.85 15.99
C LEU A 391 14.25 15.91 15.03
N GLY A 392 15.55 15.84 14.72
CA GLY A 392 16.18 16.68 13.68
C GLY A 392 15.61 16.35 12.27
N THR A 393 16.38 16.70 11.25
CA THR A 393 16.00 16.41 9.84
C THR A 393 15.98 14.92 9.53
N ALA A 394 16.78 14.12 10.23
CA ALA A 394 16.87 12.66 10.00
C ALA A 394 15.77 11.86 10.73
N GLY A 395 14.99 12.46 11.61
CA GLY A 395 14.01 11.75 12.43
C GLY A 395 14.66 10.77 13.44
N GLN A 396 13.82 9.98 14.10
CA GLN A 396 14.23 8.91 15.02
C GLN A 396 13.42 7.64 14.73
N MET A 397 14.10 6.48 14.76
CA MET A 397 13.41 5.19 14.69
C MET A 397 12.65 4.94 15.99
N ARG A 398 11.40 4.49 15.88
CA ARG A 398 10.69 3.89 17.01
C ARG A 398 11.39 2.58 17.40
N LYS A 399 11.22 2.17 18.62
CA LYS A 399 11.83 0.93 19.10
C LYS A 399 10.89 -0.24 18.84
N ILE A 400 11.24 -1.07 17.89
CA ILE A 400 10.60 -2.37 17.70
C ILE A 400 11.32 -3.34 18.62
N GLU A 401 10.59 -3.94 19.58
CA GLU A 401 11.14 -5.05 20.36
C GLU A 401 11.13 -6.28 19.45
N PRO A 402 12.29 -6.89 19.17
CA PRO A 402 12.31 -8.12 18.38
C PRO A 402 11.44 -9.16 19.11
N GLN A 403 10.59 -9.84 18.38
CA GLN A 403 9.96 -11.04 18.91
C GLN A 403 11.04 -12.03 19.32
N LYS A 404 10.78 -12.76 20.39
CA LYS A 404 11.69 -13.79 20.85
C LYS A 404 11.78 -14.93 19.83
N ASP A 405 10.63 -15.25 19.25
CA ASP A 405 10.47 -16.30 18.26
C ASP A 405 9.58 -15.77 17.11
N TYR A 406 10.03 -15.88 15.87
CA TYR A 406 9.28 -15.57 14.68
C TYR A 406 8.35 -16.73 14.33
N LEU A 407 7.30 -16.50 13.55
CA LEU A 407 6.37 -17.55 13.13
C LEU A 407 6.54 -17.89 11.66
N LEU A 408 6.97 -19.10 11.37
CA LEU A 408 6.88 -19.70 10.04
C LEU A 408 5.49 -20.31 9.84
N SER A 409 4.88 -20.00 8.72
CA SER A 409 3.52 -20.44 8.39
C SER A 409 3.54 -21.58 7.37
N PRO A 410 2.77 -22.66 7.57
CA PRO A 410 2.57 -23.64 6.51
C PRO A 410 2.02 -22.98 5.25
N LEU A 411 2.62 -23.28 4.09
CA LEU A 411 2.18 -22.75 2.81
C LEU A 411 1.24 -23.71 2.10
N GLU A 412 0.26 -23.16 1.40
CA GLU A 412 -0.68 -23.92 0.60
C GLU A 412 -0.36 -23.73 -0.90
N PHE A 413 -0.16 -24.85 -1.59
CA PHE A 413 -0.12 -24.84 -3.05
C PHE A 413 -1.55 -24.70 -3.58
N THR A 414 -1.79 -23.68 -4.37
CA THR A 414 -3.11 -23.41 -4.93
C THR A 414 -3.07 -23.54 -6.44
N GLN A 415 -4.11 -24.14 -7.02
CA GLN A 415 -4.32 -24.02 -8.45
C GLN A 415 -4.68 -22.58 -8.77
N ASN A 416 -4.07 -22.06 -9.82
CA ASN A 416 -4.38 -20.72 -10.29
C ASN A 416 -5.70 -20.80 -11.08
N GLU A 417 -6.80 -20.39 -10.47
CA GLU A 417 -8.10 -20.38 -11.12
C GLU A 417 -8.18 -19.31 -12.23
N GLY A 418 -7.16 -18.43 -12.31
CA GLY A 418 -7.13 -17.34 -13.27
C GLY A 418 -8.30 -16.37 -13.10
N ILE A 419 -8.33 -15.32 -13.90
CA ILE A 419 -9.50 -14.45 -14.04
C ILE A 419 -10.30 -14.99 -15.22
N GLU A 420 -11.57 -15.36 -15.00
CA GLU A 420 -12.44 -15.82 -16.09
C GLU A 420 -12.65 -14.68 -17.11
N VAL A 421 -12.08 -14.86 -18.28
CA VAL A 421 -12.34 -14.00 -19.45
C VAL A 421 -13.48 -14.57 -20.28
N ASN A 422 -14.09 -13.78 -21.13
CA ASN A 422 -15.18 -14.18 -22.02
C ASN A 422 -14.99 -13.58 -23.43
N GLU A 423 -15.85 -13.95 -24.38
CA GLU A 423 -15.74 -13.46 -25.76
C GLU A 423 -15.86 -11.93 -25.87
N GLN A 424 -16.58 -11.28 -24.97
CA GLN A 424 -16.75 -9.82 -24.94
C GLN A 424 -15.52 -9.11 -24.35
N TYR A 425 -14.89 -9.72 -23.34
CA TYR A 425 -13.71 -9.21 -22.63
C TYR A 425 -12.65 -10.31 -22.55
N PRO A 426 -11.87 -10.51 -23.64
CA PRO A 426 -10.97 -11.67 -23.77
C PRO A 426 -9.61 -11.48 -23.10
N LEU A 427 -9.31 -10.31 -22.56
CA LEU A 427 -8.02 -9.98 -21.99
C LEU A 427 -8.15 -9.63 -20.51
N ILE A 428 -7.09 -9.86 -19.75
CA ILE A 428 -6.93 -9.44 -18.35
C ILE A 428 -6.16 -8.12 -18.33
N PHE A 429 -6.70 -7.12 -17.68
CA PHE A 429 -6.04 -5.84 -17.47
C PHE A 429 -5.37 -5.78 -16.10
N ALA A 430 -4.06 -5.53 -16.09
CA ALA A 430 -3.29 -5.21 -14.89
C ALA A 430 -3.04 -3.69 -14.84
N PRO A 431 -3.87 -2.93 -14.12
CA PRO A 431 -3.72 -1.49 -14.03
C PRO A 431 -2.50 -1.11 -13.19
N GLY A 432 -1.80 -0.06 -13.63
CA GLY A 432 -0.86 0.64 -12.77
C GLY A 432 -1.58 1.53 -11.77
N ARG A 433 -0.83 2.01 -10.79
CA ARG A 433 -1.37 2.95 -9.81
C ARG A 433 -1.53 4.34 -10.42
N VAL A 434 -2.58 5.05 -10.02
CA VAL A 434 -2.74 6.47 -10.36
C VAL A 434 -1.73 7.27 -9.57
N LEU A 435 -0.76 7.87 -10.26
CA LEU A 435 0.29 8.67 -9.59
C LEU A 435 -0.16 10.07 -9.25
N PHE A 436 -1.09 10.62 -9.99
CA PHE A 436 -1.48 12.01 -9.83
C PHE A 436 -2.99 12.21 -9.93
N ASP A 437 -3.59 12.35 -8.79
CA ASP A 437 -4.60 13.35 -8.57
C ASP A 437 -3.95 14.62 -7.96
N ALA A 438 -2.71 14.90 -8.35
CA ALA A 438 -1.89 15.97 -7.77
C ALA A 438 -2.48 17.36 -7.97
N ASP A 439 -3.24 17.55 -9.03
CA ASP A 439 -3.89 18.83 -9.28
C ASP A 439 -5.07 19.07 -8.31
N ARG A 440 -5.72 18.01 -7.83
CA ARG A 440 -6.74 18.09 -6.79
C ARG A 440 -6.13 18.13 -5.39
N ASP A 441 -5.19 17.22 -5.11
CA ASP A 441 -4.58 17.10 -3.78
C ASP A 441 -3.66 18.27 -3.43
N ALA A 442 -3.07 18.93 -4.40
CA ALA A 442 -2.20 20.09 -4.18
C ALA A 442 -2.93 21.42 -4.19
N GLY A 443 -4.22 21.46 -4.54
CA GLY A 443 -4.96 22.72 -4.69
C GLY A 443 -4.37 23.67 -5.75
N ILE A 444 -3.53 23.13 -6.64
CA ILE A 444 -2.87 23.90 -7.71
C ILE A 444 -3.71 23.73 -9.00
N VAL A 445 -5.00 23.95 -8.91
CA VAL A 445 -5.80 24.23 -10.09
C VAL A 445 -5.60 25.71 -10.38
N THR A 446 -4.62 26.02 -11.22
CA THR A 446 -4.57 27.37 -11.80
C THR A 446 -5.69 27.48 -12.83
N GLU A 447 -6.49 28.51 -12.76
CA GLU A 447 -7.57 28.84 -13.72
C GLU A 447 -7.12 28.92 -15.20
N ASN A 448 -5.86 28.70 -15.45
CA ASN A 448 -5.26 28.67 -16.79
C ASN A 448 -4.41 27.39 -16.93
N ASP A 449 -4.92 26.41 -17.65
CA ASP A 449 -4.34 25.12 -18.07
C ASP A 449 -2.91 25.16 -18.68
N GLN A 450 -2.10 26.15 -18.39
CA GLN A 450 -0.82 26.37 -19.07
C GLN A 450 0.36 25.58 -18.51
N ASN A 451 0.18 24.83 -17.42
CA ASN A 451 1.24 24.02 -16.81
C ASN A 451 0.91 22.53 -16.64
N SER A 452 -0.16 22.03 -17.24
CA SER A 452 -0.43 20.59 -17.25
C SER A 452 0.58 19.88 -18.14
N ILE A 453 1.42 19.02 -17.55
CA ILE A 453 2.21 18.06 -18.32
C ILE A 453 1.25 16.97 -18.79
N THR A 454 0.70 17.14 -19.98
CA THR A 454 -0.14 16.10 -20.60
C THR A 454 0.75 14.89 -20.92
N ARG A 455 0.56 13.80 -20.22
CA ARG A 455 1.19 12.51 -20.55
C ARG A 455 0.15 11.60 -21.14
N THR A 456 0.54 10.83 -22.14
CA THR A 456 -0.33 9.81 -22.74
C THR A 456 -0.08 8.49 -22.03
N GLU A 457 -1.16 7.78 -21.68
CA GLU A 457 -1.07 6.46 -21.08
C GLU A 457 -0.35 5.48 -22.00
N VAL A 458 0.51 4.64 -21.44
CA VAL A 458 1.20 3.57 -22.16
C VAL A 458 0.51 2.25 -21.83
N ILE A 459 -0.02 1.60 -22.86
CA ILE A 459 -0.74 0.33 -22.74
C ILE A 459 0.19 -0.77 -23.25
N GLU A 460 0.72 -1.55 -22.30
CA GLU A 460 1.57 -2.70 -22.59
C GLU A 460 0.71 -3.86 -23.12
N MET A 461 1.16 -4.48 -24.19
CA MET A 461 0.47 -5.60 -24.85
C MET A 461 1.45 -6.68 -25.29
N ASN A 462 0.97 -7.93 -25.32
CA ASN A 462 1.69 -8.99 -26.01
C ASN A 462 1.72 -8.73 -27.52
N SER A 463 2.87 -8.94 -28.16
CA SER A 463 3.04 -8.69 -29.59
C SER A 463 2.14 -9.58 -30.47
N GLY A 464 1.89 -10.84 -30.04
CA GLY A 464 1.00 -11.75 -30.77
C GLY A 464 -0.47 -11.34 -30.67
N ASP A 465 -0.90 -10.91 -29.49
CA ASP A 465 -2.28 -10.42 -29.27
C ASP A 465 -2.52 -9.11 -30.06
N ALA A 466 -1.52 -8.22 -30.07
CA ALA A 466 -1.57 -6.99 -30.85
C ALA A 466 -1.67 -7.25 -32.35
N GLU A 467 -0.88 -8.21 -32.88
CA GLU A 467 -0.95 -8.60 -34.30
C GLU A 467 -2.34 -9.13 -34.67
N GLN A 468 -2.95 -9.96 -33.82
CA GLN A 468 -4.33 -10.46 -34.00
C GLN A 468 -5.37 -9.35 -34.00
N ALA A 469 -5.15 -8.31 -33.19
CA ALA A 469 -6.02 -7.14 -33.11
C ALA A 469 -5.71 -6.06 -34.18
N GLY A 470 -4.68 -6.26 -35.02
CA GLY A 470 -4.25 -5.28 -36.01
C GLY A 470 -3.62 -4.01 -35.42
N ILE A 471 -3.02 -4.13 -34.22
CA ILE A 471 -2.41 -3.05 -33.46
C ILE A 471 -0.89 -3.12 -33.64
N SER A 472 -0.26 -1.97 -33.88
CA SER A 472 1.20 -1.81 -34.01
C SER A 472 1.74 -0.97 -32.86
N GLU A 473 3.06 -1.05 -32.64
CA GLU A 473 3.78 -0.21 -31.67
C GLU A 473 3.45 1.28 -31.88
N GLY A 474 3.04 1.94 -30.80
CA GLY A 474 2.69 3.36 -30.80
C GLY A 474 1.29 3.71 -31.31
N ASP A 475 0.52 2.74 -31.78
CA ASP A 475 -0.87 3.00 -32.19
C ASP A 475 -1.71 3.48 -30.99
N ALA A 476 -2.61 4.42 -31.25
CA ALA A 476 -3.62 4.79 -30.28
C ALA A 476 -4.61 3.64 -30.09
N VAL A 477 -4.80 3.22 -28.87
CA VAL A 477 -5.67 2.09 -28.50
C VAL A 477 -6.57 2.46 -27.33
N LYS A 478 -7.69 1.77 -27.25
CA LYS A 478 -8.70 1.93 -26.22
C LYS A 478 -8.87 0.60 -25.47
N ILE A 479 -8.69 0.63 -24.16
CA ILE A 479 -9.12 -0.45 -23.26
C ILE A 479 -10.56 -0.20 -22.86
N LEU A 480 -11.40 -1.21 -22.98
CA LEU A 480 -12.81 -1.18 -22.60
C LEU A 480 -13.05 -2.25 -21.54
N GLY A 481 -13.37 -1.81 -20.33
CA GLY A 481 -13.87 -2.65 -19.26
C GLY A 481 -15.40 -2.67 -19.23
N GLU A 482 -15.99 -3.32 -18.22
CA GLU A 482 -17.45 -3.36 -18.07
C GLU A 482 -18.05 -1.96 -17.85
N ASN A 483 -17.36 -1.12 -17.09
CA ASN A 483 -17.84 0.18 -16.66
C ASN A 483 -16.85 1.34 -16.91
N PHE A 484 -15.74 1.09 -17.61
CA PHE A 484 -14.73 2.11 -17.88
C PHE A 484 -14.12 2.01 -19.28
N GLU A 485 -13.51 3.08 -19.69
CA GLU A 485 -12.78 3.23 -20.93
C GLU A 485 -11.46 3.96 -20.67
N LEU A 486 -10.35 3.44 -21.21
CA LEU A 486 -9.03 4.02 -21.08
C LEU A 486 -8.38 4.14 -22.46
N ILE A 487 -7.87 5.31 -22.80
CA ILE A 487 -7.17 5.55 -24.07
C ILE A 487 -5.69 5.78 -23.81
N GLY A 488 -4.84 5.13 -24.59
CA GLY A 488 -3.40 5.27 -24.50
C GLY A 488 -2.71 4.82 -25.78
N ASN A 489 -1.39 4.80 -25.75
CA ASN A 489 -0.57 4.31 -26.87
C ASN A 489 -0.10 2.88 -26.58
N ALA A 490 -0.23 2.00 -27.56
CA ALA A 490 0.23 0.63 -27.46
C ALA A 490 1.76 0.55 -27.35
N HIS A 491 2.23 -0.23 -26.39
CA HIS A 491 3.63 -0.64 -26.26
C HIS A 491 3.73 -2.16 -26.31
N LEU A 492 4.39 -2.66 -27.34
CA LEU A 492 4.49 -4.10 -27.57
C LEU A 492 5.73 -4.66 -26.88
N ASN A 493 5.50 -5.47 -25.87
CA ASN A 493 6.57 -6.09 -25.09
C ASN A 493 6.33 -7.59 -24.86
N GLY A 494 7.15 -8.23 -24.02
CA GLY A 494 7.02 -9.66 -23.68
C GLY A 494 5.95 -9.96 -22.62
N LEU A 495 4.92 -9.16 -22.48
CA LEU A 495 3.78 -9.46 -21.60
C LEU A 495 3.15 -10.82 -21.98
N HIS A 496 2.57 -11.54 -21.04
CA HIS A 496 1.86 -12.79 -21.35
C HIS A 496 0.71 -12.54 -22.33
N SER A 497 0.51 -13.49 -23.25
CA SER A 497 -0.69 -13.49 -24.10
C SER A 497 -1.95 -13.53 -23.25
N GLY A 498 -2.97 -12.81 -23.66
CA GLY A 498 -4.21 -12.66 -22.90
C GLY A 498 -4.17 -11.54 -21.83
N MET A 499 -3.07 -10.76 -21.78
CA MET A 499 -2.94 -9.66 -20.83
C MET A 499 -2.67 -8.32 -21.50
N VAL A 500 -3.15 -7.27 -20.86
CA VAL A 500 -2.74 -5.88 -21.09
C VAL A 500 -2.41 -5.23 -19.74
N ALA A 501 -1.50 -4.28 -19.74
CA ALA A 501 -1.09 -3.62 -18.50
C ALA A 501 -0.83 -2.13 -18.73
N THR A 502 -0.89 -1.37 -17.65
CA THR A 502 -0.36 -0.02 -17.58
C THR A 502 0.58 0.06 -16.39
N THR A 503 1.77 0.63 -16.57
CA THR A 503 2.72 0.78 -15.46
C THR A 503 2.28 1.89 -14.53
N THR A 504 1.77 2.98 -15.10
CA THR A 504 1.33 4.17 -14.39
C THR A 504 0.13 4.75 -15.10
N LEU A 505 -0.87 5.16 -14.34
CA LEU A 505 -1.99 5.94 -14.83
C LEU A 505 -1.73 7.42 -14.51
N PHE A 506 -1.63 8.25 -15.54
CA PHE A 506 -1.52 9.69 -15.40
C PHE A 506 -2.92 10.30 -15.52
N GLY A 507 -3.23 11.28 -14.71
CA GLY A 507 -4.55 11.90 -14.65
C GLY A 507 -5.03 12.62 -15.92
N SER A 508 -4.38 12.44 -17.08
CA SER A 508 -4.86 12.94 -18.40
C SER A 508 -6.23 12.38 -18.77
N LEU A 509 -6.59 11.21 -18.24
CA LEU A 509 -7.97 10.72 -18.26
C LEU A 509 -8.93 11.64 -17.49
N ILE A 510 -8.49 12.24 -16.42
CA ILE A 510 -9.30 13.12 -15.57
C ILE A 510 -9.73 14.37 -16.34
N GLU A 511 -8.90 14.93 -17.24
CA GLU A 511 -9.28 16.07 -18.07
C GLU A 511 -10.42 15.77 -19.06
N SER A 512 -10.39 14.59 -19.66
CA SER A 512 -11.49 14.18 -20.57
C SER A 512 -12.79 13.97 -19.81
N LEU A 513 -12.74 13.71 -18.51
CA LEU A 513 -13.83 13.37 -17.62
C LEU A 513 -14.47 14.59 -16.95
N ASN A 514 -13.68 15.61 -16.62
CA ASN A 514 -14.21 16.87 -16.11
C ASN A 514 -15.13 17.61 -17.12
N LYS A 515 -15.17 17.14 -18.36
CA LYS A 515 -16.07 17.66 -19.41
C LYS A 515 -17.36 16.85 -19.55
N SER A 516 -17.46 15.68 -18.91
CA SER A 516 -18.68 14.87 -18.90
C SER A 516 -19.40 15.04 -17.57
N THR A 517 -20.72 15.12 -17.61
CA THR A 517 -21.58 15.11 -16.42
C THR A 517 -21.72 13.73 -15.80
N GLU A 518 -20.90 12.75 -16.24
CA GLU A 518 -20.88 11.40 -15.72
C GLU A 518 -19.79 11.20 -14.69
N PRO A 519 -20.01 10.28 -13.72
CA PRO A 519 -19.02 9.99 -12.67
C PRO A 519 -17.68 9.52 -13.23
N ASP A 520 -16.62 9.87 -12.54
CA ASP A 520 -15.22 9.61 -12.86
C ASP A 520 -15.00 8.13 -13.27
N PRO A 521 -14.57 7.82 -14.51
CA PRO A 521 -14.27 6.44 -14.90
C PRO A 521 -13.14 5.80 -14.10
N MET A 522 -12.28 6.59 -13.44
CA MET A 522 -11.26 6.02 -12.54
C MET A 522 -11.90 5.39 -11.30
N SER A 523 -13.04 5.90 -10.83
CA SER A 523 -13.84 5.24 -9.79
C SER A 523 -14.48 3.94 -10.30
N LYS A 524 -14.54 3.76 -11.62
CA LYS A 524 -15.10 2.59 -12.29
C LYS A 524 -14.05 1.53 -12.64
N ILE A 525 -12.75 1.84 -12.57
CA ILE A 525 -11.71 0.82 -12.57
C ILE A 525 -11.72 0.20 -11.18
N GLU A 526 -12.52 -0.84 -10.99
CA GLU A 526 -12.70 -1.53 -9.73
C GLU A 526 -11.37 -1.71 -8.99
N ASN A 527 -11.07 -0.82 -8.06
CA ASN A 527 -9.91 -0.88 -7.16
C ASN A 527 -8.53 -0.85 -7.81
N LEU A 528 -8.37 -0.41 -9.06
CA LEU A 528 -7.13 -0.68 -9.79
C LEU A 528 -6.77 -2.18 -9.72
N ARG A 529 -7.79 -3.05 -9.65
CA ARG A 529 -7.64 -4.50 -9.58
C ARG A 529 -7.55 -5.07 -10.96
N LEU A 530 -6.97 -6.26 -11.00
CA LEU A 530 -7.04 -7.10 -12.17
C LEU A 530 -8.50 -7.28 -12.61
N CYS A 531 -8.82 -6.93 -13.84
CA CYS A 531 -10.16 -7.06 -14.39
C CYS A 531 -10.14 -7.50 -15.85
N LYS A 532 -11.27 -7.99 -16.35
CA LYS A 532 -11.40 -8.41 -17.75
C LYS A 532 -11.73 -7.21 -18.66
N VAL A 533 -11.07 -7.17 -19.81
CA VAL A 533 -11.18 -6.08 -20.76
C VAL A 533 -11.12 -6.55 -22.21
N ARG A 534 -11.45 -5.66 -23.13
CA ARG A 534 -11.08 -5.77 -24.54
C ARG A 534 -10.29 -4.53 -24.97
N VAL A 535 -9.50 -4.68 -26.02
CA VAL A 535 -8.73 -3.58 -26.61
C VAL A 535 -9.16 -3.37 -28.04
N GLU A 536 -9.32 -2.12 -28.42
CA GLU A 536 -9.69 -1.71 -29.77
C GLU A 536 -8.69 -0.65 -30.25
N LYS A 537 -8.38 -0.65 -31.55
CA LYS A 537 -7.64 0.43 -32.18
C LYS A 537 -8.54 1.66 -32.32
N VAL A 538 -8.05 2.85 -31.98
CA VAL A 538 -8.80 4.12 -32.11
C VAL A 538 -8.76 4.65 -33.54
#